data_b8bdb1128d82c82c7868acfcac8aa92e
#
_entry.id   b8bdb1128d82c82c7868acfcac8aa92e
#
_cell.length_a   1.000
_cell.length_b   1.000
_cell.length_c   1.000
_cell.angle_alpha   90.00
_cell.angle_beta   90.00
_cell.angle_gamma   90.00
#
_symmetry.space_group_name_H-M   'P 1'
#
loop_
_entity.id
_entity.type
_entity.pdbx_description
1 polymer ?
#
loop_
_entity_poly.entity_id
_entity_poly.type
_entity_poly.pdbx_seq_one_letter_code
_entity_poly.pdbx_strand_id
1 'polypeptide(L)'
;MWLGFPFTQALDIHLFFAGFTVFGLLLHFYSRKKKWVKINTQFTDLIMHNRMPSYCNLDRLMMTFEHFSIQQIAEQLNLSLPILLNELSQAQINITDSHRTLRENFPLNDEKIFAAITIALKMRFNPTLL
;
A
#
# COMPACT_ATOMS: atom_id res chain seq x y z
N MET A 1 40.83 -33.32 9.65
CA MET A 1 39.70 -34.27 9.80
C MET A 1 38.51 -33.51 10.39
N TRP A 2 37.56 -33.22 9.57
CA TRP A 2 36.30 -32.64 10.04
C TRP A 2 35.29 -33.78 10.25
N LEU A 3 34.81 -33.96 11.47
CA LEU A 3 33.84 -35.01 11.85
C LEU A 3 34.26 -36.47 11.50
N GLY A 4 35.58 -36.77 11.44
CA GLY A 4 36.04 -38.12 11.18
C GLY A 4 35.94 -38.64 9.74
N PHE A 5 35.46 -37.82 8.79
CA PHE A 5 35.38 -38.17 7.37
C PHE A 5 36.68 -37.83 6.63
N PRO A 6 37.13 -38.65 5.66
CA PRO A 6 38.24 -38.31 4.79
C PRO A 6 37.87 -37.05 3.97
N PHE A 7 38.89 -36.22 3.68
CA PHE A 7 38.70 -34.90 3.05
C PHE A 7 37.87 -34.93 1.74
N THR A 8 38.08 -35.95 0.93
CA THR A 8 37.31 -36.16 -0.33
C THR A 8 35.81 -36.36 -0.08
N GLN A 9 35.46 -37.19 0.89
CA GLN A 9 34.06 -37.43 1.24
C GLN A 9 33.40 -36.19 1.86
N ALA A 10 34.15 -35.41 2.64
CA ALA A 10 33.66 -34.16 3.20
C ALA A 10 33.35 -33.13 2.08
N LEU A 11 34.16 -33.08 1.02
CA LEU A 11 33.95 -32.21 -0.12
C LEU A 11 32.68 -32.63 -0.89
N ASP A 12 32.49 -33.91 -1.18
CA ASP A 12 31.34 -34.43 -1.90
C ASP A 12 30.03 -34.16 -1.15
N ILE A 13 30.04 -34.36 0.17
CA ILE A 13 28.89 -34.04 1.03
C ILE A 13 28.60 -32.54 0.99
N HIS A 14 29.63 -31.71 1.05
CA HIS A 14 29.45 -30.27 1.00
C HIS A 14 28.87 -29.81 -0.34
N LEU A 15 29.38 -30.33 -1.46
CA LEU A 15 28.88 -30.03 -2.78
C LEU A 15 27.42 -30.47 -2.98
N PHE A 16 27.07 -31.67 -2.42
CA PHE A 16 25.70 -32.17 -2.45
C PHE A 16 24.72 -31.20 -1.73
N PHE A 17 25.06 -30.81 -0.50
CA PHE A 17 24.21 -29.86 0.25
C PHE A 17 24.18 -28.47 -0.37
N ALA A 18 25.31 -28.00 -0.92
CA ALA A 18 25.33 -26.72 -1.66
C ALA A 18 24.43 -26.76 -2.87
N GLY A 19 24.48 -27.81 -3.68
CA GLY A 19 23.59 -28.02 -4.82
C GLY A 19 22.11 -28.06 -4.41
N PHE A 20 21.81 -28.79 -3.35
CA PHE A 20 20.44 -28.87 -2.82
C PHE A 20 19.93 -27.51 -2.32
N THR A 21 20.79 -26.73 -1.66
CA THR A 21 20.46 -25.36 -1.22
C THR A 21 20.17 -24.44 -2.41
N VAL A 22 21.04 -24.46 -3.42
CA VAL A 22 20.83 -23.66 -4.64
C VAL A 22 19.53 -24.04 -5.33
N PHE A 23 19.25 -25.34 -5.46
CA PHE A 23 18.00 -25.81 -6.03
C PHE A 23 16.78 -25.34 -5.23
N GLY A 24 16.82 -25.44 -3.90
CA GLY A 24 15.78 -24.96 -3.00
C GLY A 24 15.54 -23.45 -3.14
N LEU A 25 16.61 -22.65 -3.26
CA LEU A 25 16.52 -21.22 -3.51
C LEU A 25 15.85 -20.92 -4.86
N LEU A 26 16.21 -21.61 -5.92
CA LEU A 26 15.61 -21.44 -7.25
C LEU A 26 14.10 -21.76 -7.22
N LEU A 27 13.70 -22.84 -6.56
CA LEU A 27 12.29 -23.16 -6.35
C LEU A 27 11.56 -22.09 -5.54
N HIS A 28 12.20 -21.57 -4.50
CA HIS A 28 11.65 -20.50 -3.68
C HIS A 28 11.42 -19.22 -4.51
N PHE A 29 12.41 -18.81 -5.31
CA PHE A 29 12.26 -17.66 -6.21
C PHE A 29 11.17 -17.89 -7.25
N TYR A 30 11.12 -19.06 -7.85
CA TYR A 30 10.10 -19.41 -8.84
C TYR A 30 8.69 -19.36 -8.25
N SER A 31 8.48 -19.93 -7.07
CA SER A 31 7.17 -19.94 -6.41
C SER A 31 6.73 -18.53 -5.98
N ARG A 32 7.67 -17.62 -5.71
CA ARG A 32 7.41 -16.25 -5.29
C ARG A 32 7.57 -15.18 -6.38
N LYS A 33 7.67 -15.60 -7.66
CA LYS A 33 7.88 -14.66 -8.79
C LYS A 33 6.90 -13.50 -8.81
N LYS A 34 5.61 -13.71 -8.51
CA LYS A 34 4.59 -12.64 -8.46
C LYS A 34 4.91 -11.58 -7.39
N LYS A 35 5.45 -12.00 -6.26
CA LYS A 35 5.85 -11.08 -5.18
C LYS A 35 7.10 -10.28 -5.57
N TRP A 36 8.05 -10.91 -6.25
CA TRP A 36 9.25 -10.27 -6.77
C TRP A 36 8.93 -9.23 -7.84
N VAL A 37 8.04 -9.55 -8.78
CA VAL A 37 7.57 -8.58 -9.80
C VAL A 37 6.95 -7.37 -9.11
N LYS A 38 6.10 -7.58 -8.09
CA LYS A 38 5.49 -6.48 -7.33
C LYS A 38 6.55 -5.61 -6.63
N ILE A 39 7.54 -6.21 -5.97
CA ILE A 39 8.63 -5.48 -5.30
C ILE A 39 9.44 -4.68 -6.31
N ASN A 40 9.79 -5.28 -7.45
CA ASN A 40 10.55 -4.61 -8.49
C ASN A 40 9.79 -3.43 -9.09
N THR A 41 8.49 -3.58 -9.35
CA THR A 41 7.63 -2.48 -9.80
C THR A 41 7.59 -1.34 -8.78
N GLN A 42 7.44 -1.65 -7.49
CA GLN A 42 7.44 -0.64 -6.44
C GLN A 42 8.79 0.07 -6.29
N PHE A 43 9.89 -0.66 -6.47
CA PHE A 43 11.24 -0.09 -6.47
C PHE A 43 11.46 0.84 -7.67
N THR A 44 10.96 0.44 -8.84
CA THR A 44 10.99 1.29 -10.05
C THR A 44 10.15 2.55 -9.84
N ASP A 45 8.96 2.44 -9.27
CA ASP A 45 8.10 3.58 -8.97
C ASP A 45 8.76 4.54 -7.97
N LEU A 46 9.48 4.01 -6.98
CA LEU A 46 10.23 4.84 -6.04
C LEU A 46 11.33 5.64 -6.73
N ILE A 47 12.13 4.98 -7.58
CA ILE A 47 13.30 5.63 -8.22
C ILE A 47 12.88 6.53 -9.38
N MET A 48 11.96 6.07 -10.23
CA MET A 48 11.59 6.78 -11.46
C MET A 48 10.52 7.85 -11.22
N HIS A 49 9.59 7.62 -10.29
CA HIS A 49 8.45 8.49 -10.06
C HIS A 49 8.45 9.15 -8.68
N ASN A 50 9.49 8.94 -7.86
CA ASN A 50 9.61 9.42 -6.49
C ASN A 50 8.37 9.13 -5.62
N ARG A 51 7.72 7.98 -5.87
CA ARG A 51 6.54 7.51 -5.13
C ARG A 51 6.98 6.51 -4.07
N MET A 52 6.59 6.76 -2.83
CA MET A 52 6.85 5.80 -1.75
C MET A 52 6.12 4.48 -2.03
N PRO A 53 6.80 3.32 -1.96
CA PRO A 53 6.17 2.03 -2.16
C PRO A 53 5.15 1.78 -1.06
N SER A 54 3.90 1.60 -1.44
CA SER A 54 2.84 1.24 -0.51
C SER A 54 2.75 -0.27 -0.35
N TYR A 55 2.97 -0.75 0.85
CA TYR A 55 2.85 -2.17 1.20
C TYR A 55 1.42 -2.56 1.60
N CYS A 56 0.56 -1.59 1.85
CA CYS A 56 -0.81 -1.79 2.27
C CYS A 56 -1.80 -1.33 1.19
N ASN A 57 -2.91 -2.04 1.03
CA ASN A 57 -3.99 -1.60 0.13
C ASN A 57 -4.62 -0.28 0.60
N LEU A 58 -4.57 -0.03 1.91
CA LEU A 58 -5.04 1.19 2.53
C LEU A 58 -4.21 2.40 2.11
N ASP A 59 -2.88 2.27 2.13
CA ASP A 59 -2.00 3.36 1.69
C ASP A 59 -2.20 3.70 0.22
N ARG A 60 -2.49 2.69 -0.62
CA ARG A 60 -2.82 2.92 -2.04
C ARG A 60 -4.15 3.66 -2.19
N LEU A 61 -5.13 3.30 -1.37
CA LEU A 61 -6.41 3.99 -1.34
C LEU A 61 -6.19 5.46 -0.97
N MET A 62 -5.44 5.72 0.09
CA MET A 62 -5.10 7.07 0.52
C MET A 62 -4.37 7.84 -0.58
N MET A 63 -3.32 7.27 -1.17
CA MET A 63 -2.53 7.89 -2.25
C MET A 63 -3.39 8.21 -3.48
N THR A 64 -4.45 7.43 -3.73
CA THR A 64 -5.37 7.70 -4.83
C THR A 64 -6.28 8.88 -4.50
N PHE A 65 -6.90 8.86 -3.32
CA PHE A 65 -7.90 9.83 -2.94
C PHE A 65 -7.33 11.18 -2.46
N GLU A 66 -6.09 11.23 -1.99
CA GLU A 66 -5.47 12.47 -1.52
C GLU A 66 -5.33 13.55 -2.61
N HIS A 67 -5.27 13.10 -3.89
CA HIS A 67 -5.21 13.99 -5.04
C HIS A 67 -6.58 14.42 -5.58
N PHE A 68 -7.66 13.87 -5.02
CA PHE A 68 -9.02 14.30 -5.35
C PHE A 68 -9.48 15.41 -4.42
N SER A 69 -10.28 16.34 -4.98
CA SER A 69 -11.02 17.28 -4.15
C SER A 69 -12.21 16.58 -3.48
N ILE A 70 -12.75 17.18 -2.40
CA ILE A 70 -13.93 16.60 -1.73
C ILE A 70 -15.14 16.58 -2.65
N GLN A 71 -15.24 17.53 -3.57
CA GLN A 71 -16.26 17.54 -4.60
C GLN A 71 -16.12 16.35 -5.54
N GLN A 72 -14.91 16.08 -6.05
CA GLN A 72 -14.66 14.92 -6.92
C GLN A 72 -14.94 13.60 -6.19
N ILE A 73 -14.60 13.50 -4.90
CA ILE A 73 -14.93 12.33 -4.09
C ILE A 73 -16.44 12.15 -3.96
N ALA A 74 -17.17 13.23 -3.70
CA ALA A 74 -18.64 13.19 -3.63
C ALA A 74 -19.26 12.74 -4.96
N GLU A 75 -18.80 13.27 -6.09
CA GLU A 75 -19.24 12.88 -7.43
C GLU A 75 -18.93 11.40 -7.73
N GLN A 76 -17.71 10.95 -7.50
CA GLN A 76 -17.28 9.57 -7.75
C GLN A 76 -18.04 8.54 -6.90
N LEU A 77 -18.34 8.90 -5.65
CA LEU A 77 -19.09 8.04 -4.74
C LEU A 77 -20.60 8.25 -4.82
N ASN A 78 -21.07 9.14 -5.68
CA ASN A 78 -22.49 9.51 -5.82
C ASN A 78 -23.12 9.93 -4.49
N LEU A 79 -22.43 10.84 -3.79
CA LEU A 79 -22.84 11.41 -2.51
C LEU A 79 -23.27 12.87 -2.68
N SER A 80 -24.17 13.32 -1.82
CA SER A 80 -24.52 14.75 -1.74
C SER A 80 -23.38 15.52 -1.06
N LEU A 81 -22.76 16.45 -1.77
CA LEU A 81 -21.66 17.27 -1.26
C LEU A 81 -22.02 18.01 0.05
N PRO A 82 -23.20 18.68 0.18
CA PRO A 82 -23.56 19.35 1.41
C PRO A 82 -23.64 18.41 2.62
N ILE A 83 -24.18 17.19 2.42
CA ILE A 83 -24.30 16.20 3.48
C ILE A 83 -22.91 15.70 3.88
N LEU A 84 -22.03 15.41 2.90
CA LEU A 84 -20.66 15.00 3.17
C LEU A 84 -19.89 16.07 3.93
N LEU A 85 -20.00 17.36 3.57
CA LEU A 85 -19.35 18.45 4.28
C LEU A 85 -19.86 18.60 5.71
N ASN A 86 -21.16 18.39 5.94
CA ASN A 86 -21.73 18.41 7.28
C ASN A 86 -21.16 17.28 8.17
N GLU A 87 -21.12 16.05 7.64
CA GLU A 87 -20.53 14.88 8.35
C GLU A 87 -19.05 15.09 8.66
N LEU A 88 -18.29 15.63 7.73
CA LEU A 88 -16.88 15.98 7.93
C LEU A 88 -16.73 17.03 9.05
N SER A 89 -17.58 18.06 9.03
CA SER A 89 -17.58 19.11 10.06
C SER A 89 -17.90 18.55 11.45
N GLN A 90 -18.88 17.65 11.57
CA GLN A 90 -19.21 16.96 12.83
C GLN A 90 -18.03 16.14 13.36
N ALA A 91 -17.25 15.55 12.46
CA ALA A 91 -16.02 14.83 12.81
C ALA A 91 -14.79 15.75 13.02
N GLN A 92 -15.01 17.08 13.13
CA GLN A 92 -13.95 18.10 13.28
C GLN A 92 -12.95 18.13 12.12
N ILE A 93 -13.38 17.72 10.92
CA ILE A 93 -12.61 17.79 9.70
C ILE A 93 -13.15 18.95 8.86
N ASN A 94 -12.60 20.13 9.08
CA ASN A 94 -13.04 21.34 8.38
C ASN A 94 -12.33 21.43 7.03
N ILE A 95 -13.10 21.36 5.93
CA ILE A 95 -12.62 21.57 4.59
C ILE A 95 -12.61 23.08 4.31
N THR A 96 -11.46 23.63 4.01
CA THR A 96 -11.30 25.07 3.72
C THR A 96 -11.85 25.40 2.33
N ASP A 97 -11.60 24.54 1.36
CA ASP A 97 -12.03 24.72 -0.03
C ASP A 97 -12.37 23.34 -0.63
N SER A 98 -13.62 23.18 -1.05
CA SER A 98 -14.13 21.92 -1.62
C SER A 98 -13.55 21.58 -3.00
N HIS A 99 -12.96 22.56 -3.70
CA HIS A 99 -12.32 22.37 -5.00
C HIS A 99 -10.84 21.97 -4.90
N ARG A 100 -10.19 22.24 -3.77
CA ARG A 100 -8.83 21.82 -3.53
C ARG A 100 -8.75 20.34 -3.18
N THR A 101 -7.63 19.73 -3.50
CA THR A 101 -7.38 18.31 -3.15
C THR A 101 -7.36 18.12 -1.63
N LEU A 102 -7.61 16.90 -1.18
CA LEU A 102 -7.49 16.58 0.25
C LEU A 102 -6.09 16.88 0.78
N ARG A 103 -5.06 16.62 -0.03
CA ARG A 103 -3.66 16.93 0.35
C ARG A 103 -3.43 18.43 0.51
N GLU A 104 -4.01 19.28 -0.32
CA GLU A 104 -3.91 20.74 -0.20
C GLU A 104 -4.71 21.30 0.98
N ASN A 105 -5.84 20.69 1.33
CA ASN A 105 -6.63 21.05 2.51
C ASN A 105 -5.94 20.62 3.81
N PHE A 106 -5.21 19.50 3.78
CA PHE A 106 -4.56 18.92 4.96
C PHE A 106 -3.09 18.61 4.68
N PRO A 107 -2.24 19.63 4.48
CA PRO A 107 -0.82 19.41 4.28
C PRO A 107 -0.21 18.72 5.50
N LEU A 108 0.52 17.61 5.29
CA LEU A 108 1.21 16.82 6.31
C LEU A 108 0.29 16.17 7.38
N ASN A 109 -1.02 16.06 7.12
CA ASN A 109 -1.95 15.43 8.06
C ASN A 109 -2.68 14.25 7.42
N ASP A 110 -2.00 13.11 7.35
CA ASP A 110 -2.52 11.87 6.76
C ASP A 110 -3.72 11.30 7.54
N GLU A 111 -3.78 11.54 8.85
CA GLU A 111 -4.90 11.07 9.69
C GLU A 111 -6.21 11.74 9.29
N LYS A 112 -6.20 13.06 9.04
CA LYS A 112 -7.40 13.79 8.57
C LYS A 112 -7.81 13.37 7.17
N ILE A 113 -6.85 13.16 6.27
CA ILE A 113 -7.12 12.63 4.93
C ILE A 113 -7.77 11.26 5.03
N PHE A 114 -7.20 10.36 5.83
CA PHE A 114 -7.73 9.03 6.04
C PHE A 114 -9.13 9.05 6.65
N ALA A 115 -9.36 9.88 7.66
CA ALA A 115 -10.66 10.03 8.29
C ALA A 115 -11.70 10.56 7.30
N ALA A 116 -11.37 11.56 6.47
CA ALA A 116 -12.26 12.08 5.45
C ALA A 116 -12.66 11.02 4.41
N ILE A 117 -11.70 10.23 3.91
CA ILE A 117 -11.96 9.13 2.99
C ILE A 117 -12.85 8.07 3.65
N THR A 118 -12.57 7.73 4.90
CA THR A 118 -13.32 6.71 5.66
C THR A 118 -14.79 7.14 5.84
N ILE A 119 -15.04 8.41 6.17
CA ILE A 119 -16.39 8.96 6.30
C ILE A 119 -17.13 8.88 4.95
N ALA A 120 -16.50 9.32 3.86
CA ALA A 120 -17.10 9.26 2.54
C ALA A 120 -17.46 7.82 2.13
N LEU A 121 -16.57 6.86 2.35
CA LEU A 121 -16.82 5.44 2.09
C LEU A 121 -17.93 4.88 2.98
N LYS A 122 -17.95 5.24 4.27
CA LYS A 122 -18.98 4.84 5.20
C LYS A 122 -20.37 5.33 4.76
N MET A 123 -20.48 6.59 4.35
CA MET A 123 -21.72 7.16 3.81
C MET A 123 -22.20 6.43 2.56
N ARG A 124 -21.28 6.02 1.68
CA ARG A 124 -21.62 5.30 0.45
C ARG A 124 -22.13 3.89 0.70
N PHE A 125 -21.44 3.14 1.59
CA PHE A 125 -21.66 1.71 1.75
C PHE A 125 -22.52 1.34 2.98
N ASN A 126 -22.72 2.27 3.91
CA ASN A 126 -23.55 2.04 5.08
C ASN A 126 -24.47 3.25 5.38
N PRO A 127 -25.44 3.54 4.52
CA PRO A 127 -26.32 4.72 4.64
C PRO A 127 -27.25 4.67 5.85
N THR A 128 -27.36 3.54 6.56
CA THR A 128 -28.22 3.39 7.76
C THR A 128 -27.58 3.97 9.03
N LEU A 129 -26.38 4.53 8.97
CA LEU A 129 -25.69 5.14 10.10
C LEU A 129 -25.69 6.71 10.04
N LEU A 130 -26.51 7.28 9.16
CA LEU A 130 -26.70 8.73 8.99
C LEU A 130 -28.00 9.18 9.63
#